data_67cf7d8bace6dace77acc766534cb6b9
#
_entry.id   67cf7d8bace6dace77acc766534cb6b9
#
_cell.length_a   1.000
_cell.length_b   1.000
_cell.length_c   1.000
_cell.angle_alpha   90.00
_cell.angle_beta   90.00
_cell.angle_gamma   90.00
#
_symmetry.space_group_name_H-M   'P 1'
#
loop_
_entity.id
_entity.type
_entity.pdbx_description
1 polymer ?
#
loop_
_entity_poly.entity_id
_entity_poly.type
_entity_poly.pdbx_seq_one_letter_code
_entity_poly.pdbx_strand_id
1 'polypeptide(L)'
;ALIQEIDLDATRSYHTDEYEMLRNILPEYTTVFAQNYDSAFLFYPFTQPHGSSRAGLGLFSKYPVSSALRRSFPISTSFSKFFDLDRCYSVSRIPVDNGKELVIFNLHMSAYGNSDAIRQGQIEMLCNDMAKEYEAGNYVLCGGDFNHDLKASEEDTESCESWAFPFPRSELPEHFTFCLDLLTEEEQAALWNSARNADMEYVPGVTYTVTLDGFIISDNIECLSYENVNTGYSYSDHDPVKVEFMLK
;
A
#
# COMPACT_ATOMS: atom_id res chain seq x y z
N ALA A 1 -7.31 6.44 -7.60
CA ALA A 1 -5.88 6.22 -7.33
C ALA A 1 -5.66 6.13 -5.83
N LEU A 2 -4.82 5.17 -5.42
CA LEU A 2 -4.32 5.00 -4.04
C LEU A 2 -2.84 5.34 -4.08
N ILE A 3 -2.42 6.33 -3.29
CA ILE A 3 -1.06 6.82 -3.30
C ILE A 3 -0.53 6.77 -1.86
N GLN A 4 0.68 6.26 -1.70
CA GLN A 4 1.39 6.18 -0.43
C GLN A 4 2.51 7.24 -0.41
N GLU A 5 2.99 7.57 0.77
CA GLU A 5 4.10 8.51 0.99
C GLU A 5 3.92 9.90 0.37
N ILE A 6 2.69 10.42 0.32
CA ILE A 6 2.43 11.80 -0.12
C ILE A 6 2.87 12.75 0.98
N ASP A 7 3.82 13.61 0.67
CA ASP A 7 4.28 14.65 1.58
C ASP A 7 3.33 15.87 1.58
N LEU A 8 3.01 16.37 2.78
CA LEU A 8 2.39 17.68 2.95
C LEU A 8 3.45 18.75 3.22
N ASP A 9 4.49 18.38 3.98
CA ASP A 9 5.61 19.23 4.34
C ASP A 9 6.77 18.36 4.82
N ALA A 10 7.77 18.15 3.97
CA ALA A 10 8.93 17.35 4.31
C ALA A 10 10.21 17.94 3.72
N THR A 11 11.31 17.77 4.42
CA THR A 11 12.62 18.22 3.93
C THR A 11 13.02 17.49 2.64
N ARG A 12 12.68 16.20 2.52
CA ARG A 12 12.95 15.37 1.34
C ARG A 12 12.24 15.87 0.06
N SER A 13 11.05 16.44 0.20
CA SER A 13 10.23 17.00 -0.89
C SER A 13 10.39 18.52 -1.01
N TYR A 14 11.44 19.10 -0.43
CA TYR A 14 11.73 20.55 -0.45
C TYR A 14 10.56 21.39 0.09
N HIS A 15 9.84 20.87 1.09
CA HIS A 15 8.66 21.50 1.69
C HIS A 15 7.51 21.73 0.68
N THR A 16 7.43 20.85 -0.32
CA THR A 16 6.35 20.88 -1.31
C THR A 16 5.14 20.14 -0.75
N ASP A 17 3.96 20.76 -0.81
CA ASP A 17 2.68 20.10 -0.54
C ASP A 17 2.25 19.30 -1.78
N GLU A 18 2.66 18.03 -1.84
CA GLU A 18 2.36 17.13 -2.97
C GLU A 18 0.87 16.81 -3.05
N TYR A 19 0.20 16.73 -1.89
CA TYR A 19 -1.24 16.47 -1.86
C TYR A 19 -2.03 17.61 -2.48
N GLU A 20 -1.71 18.85 -2.13
CA GLU A 20 -2.36 20.03 -2.72
C GLU A 20 -2.02 20.17 -4.22
N MET A 21 -0.80 19.85 -4.63
CA MET A 21 -0.44 19.80 -6.07
C MET A 21 -1.31 18.81 -6.84
N LEU A 22 -1.48 17.59 -6.32
CA LEU A 22 -2.34 16.57 -6.93
C LEU A 22 -3.81 17.02 -6.98
N ARG A 23 -4.32 17.64 -5.92
CA ARG A 23 -5.69 18.20 -5.90
C ARG A 23 -5.89 19.27 -6.96
N ASN A 24 -4.89 20.10 -7.19
CA ASN A 24 -4.94 21.14 -8.22
C ASN A 24 -4.89 20.58 -9.66
N ILE A 25 -4.20 19.44 -9.84
CA ILE A 25 -4.14 18.74 -11.15
C ILE A 25 -5.43 17.94 -11.40
N LEU A 26 -6.08 17.44 -10.33
CA LEU A 26 -7.27 16.58 -10.38
C LEU A 26 -8.46 17.24 -9.65
N PRO A 27 -8.90 18.44 -10.06
CA PRO A 27 -9.89 19.22 -9.30
C PRO A 27 -11.29 18.58 -9.26
N GLU A 28 -11.59 17.65 -10.18
CA GLU A 28 -12.86 16.93 -10.23
C GLU A 28 -12.88 15.65 -9.35
N TYR A 29 -11.75 15.30 -8.73
CA TYR A 29 -11.68 14.12 -7.89
C TYR A 29 -12.08 14.44 -6.44
N THR A 30 -12.86 13.56 -5.85
CA THR A 30 -13.03 13.51 -4.40
C THR A 30 -11.75 12.95 -3.79
N THR A 31 -11.24 13.61 -2.77
CA THR A 31 -9.95 13.23 -2.17
C THR A 31 -10.07 12.93 -0.69
N VAL A 32 -9.32 11.95 -0.23
CA VAL A 32 -9.16 11.60 1.19
C VAL A 32 -7.69 11.56 1.52
N PHE A 33 -7.30 12.14 2.65
CA PHE A 33 -5.93 12.07 3.15
C PHE A 33 -5.91 11.44 4.55
N ALA A 34 -5.01 10.48 4.75
CA ALA A 34 -4.77 9.85 6.04
C ALA A 34 -3.30 9.99 6.42
N GLN A 35 -3.01 10.86 7.38
CA GLN A 35 -1.65 11.09 7.85
C GLN A 35 -1.07 9.82 8.48
N ASN A 36 0.10 9.38 8.01
CA ASN A 36 0.81 8.21 8.55
C ASN A 36 2.18 8.56 9.14
N TYR A 37 2.60 9.82 9.07
CA TYR A 37 3.81 10.28 9.70
C TYR A 37 3.76 11.78 10.01
N ASP A 38 4.29 12.15 11.20
CA ASP A 38 4.49 13.54 11.59
C ASP A 38 5.70 13.64 12.53
N SER A 39 6.80 14.16 12.02
CA SER A 39 8.02 14.38 12.79
C SER A 39 8.56 15.78 12.53
N ALA A 40 8.72 16.55 13.59
CA ALA A 40 9.33 17.87 13.47
C ALA A 40 10.80 17.81 13.02
N PHE A 41 11.52 16.77 13.37
CA PHE A 41 12.89 16.53 12.92
C PHE A 41 13.31 15.07 13.12
N LEU A 42 13.56 14.36 12.03
CA LEU A 42 14.11 13.01 12.03
C LEU A 42 15.64 13.07 11.91
N PHE A 43 16.34 12.71 12.97
CA PHE A 43 17.82 12.77 13.08
C PHE A 43 18.55 11.72 12.25
N TYR A 44 17.85 10.69 11.80
CA TYR A 44 18.44 9.58 11.07
C TYR A 44 18.28 9.78 9.55
N PRO A 45 19.30 9.38 8.74
CA PRO A 45 20.66 8.98 9.14
C PRO A 45 21.46 10.16 9.70
N PHE A 46 22.33 9.90 10.70
CA PHE A 46 23.07 10.97 11.39
C PHE A 46 23.99 11.79 10.48
N THR A 47 24.42 11.22 9.37
CA THR A 47 25.27 11.90 8.37
C THR A 47 24.48 12.77 7.40
N GLN A 48 23.18 12.46 7.21
CA GLN A 48 22.27 13.19 6.34
C GLN A 48 20.84 13.05 6.89
N PRO A 49 20.47 13.79 7.94
CA PRO A 49 19.16 13.70 8.57
C PRO A 49 18.01 13.94 7.58
N HIS A 50 16.94 13.16 7.70
CA HIS A 50 15.74 13.38 6.89
C HIS A 50 15.03 14.70 7.22
N GLY A 51 15.32 15.33 8.37
CA GLY A 51 14.73 16.61 8.75
C GLY A 51 13.25 16.48 9.15
N SER A 52 12.46 17.52 8.88
CA SER A 52 11.00 17.47 9.11
C SER A 52 10.32 16.58 8.10
N SER A 53 9.26 15.89 8.52
CA SER A 53 8.46 15.08 7.62
C SER A 53 7.02 15.01 8.12
N ARG A 54 6.08 15.39 7.26
CA ARG A 54 4.65 15.20 7.45
C ARG A 54 4.06 14.63 6.17
N ALA A 55 3.69 13.35 6.23
CA ALA A 55 3.29 12.57 5.07
C ALA A 55 2.07 11.68 5.37
N GLY A 56 1.47 11.14 4.33
CA GLY A 56 0.31 10.27 4.49
C GLY A 56 -0.04 9.45 3.25
N LEU A 57 -1.26 8.91 3.31
CA LEU A 57 -1.89 8.14 2.25
C LEU A 57 -2.96 9.01 1.60
N GLY A 58 -3.00 9.05 0.28
CA GLY A 58 -4.00 9.77 -0.49
C GLY A 58 -4.89 8.82 -1.29
N LEU A 59 -6.21 9.06 -1.24
CA LEU A 59 -7.15 8.48 -2.18
C LEU A 59 -7.69 9.60 -3.07
N PHE A 60 -7.70 9.37 -4.38
CA PHE A 60 -8.28 10.25 -5.39
C PHE A 60 -9.32 9.47 -6.18
N SER A 61 -10.59 9.86 -6.06
CA SER A 61 -11.72 9.14 -6.64
C SER A 61 -12.55 10.04 -7.56
N LYS A 62 -12.90 9.54 -8.75
CA LYS A 62 -13.91 10.16 -9.62
C LYS A 62 -15.33 10.03 -9.07
N TYR A 63 -15.53 9.10 -8.16
CA TYR A 63 -16.81 8.87 -7.50
C TYR A 63 -16.86 9.57 -6.15
N PRO A 64 -18.04 10.03 -5.70
CA PRO A 64 -18.18 10.64 -4.38
C PRO A 64 -17.83 9.65 -3.26
N VAL A 65 -17.03 10.08 -2.32
CA VAL A 65 -16.74 9.34 -1.08
C VAL A 65 -17.70 9.82 0.00
N SER A 66 -18.56 8.95 0.48
CA SER A 66 -19.58 9.26 1.50
C SER A 66 -19.01 9.42 2.90
N SER A 67 -17.97 8.65 3.21
CA SER A 67 -17.23 8.73 4.47
C SER A 67 -15.83 8.13 4.34
N ALA A 68 -14.96 8.56 5.24
CA ALA A 68 -13.61 8.01 5.33
C ALA A 68 -13.17 7.92 6.79
N LEU A 69 -12.36 6.90 7.09
CA LEU A 69 -11.81 6.62 8.42
C LEU A 69 -10.33 6.28 8.29
N ARG A 70 -9.49 6.87 9.15
CA ARG A 70 -8.10 6.45 9.35
C ARG A 70 -8.01 5.41 10.46
N ARG A 71 -7.33 4.31 10.19
CA ARG A 71 -7.07 3.22 11.14
C ARG A 71 -5.57 3.12 11.39
N SER A 72 -5.15 3.34 12.63
CA SER A 72 -3.74 3.14 13.03
C SER A 72 -3.43 1.67 13.15
N PHE A 73 -2.39 1.23 12.48
CA PHE A 73 -1.81 -0.09 12.70
C PHE A 73 -1.11 -0.19 14.06
N PRO A 74 -1.02 -1.38 14.65
CA PRO A 74 -0.08 -1.62 15.74
C PRO A 74 1.36 -1.34 15.27
N ILE A 75 2.11 -0.61 16.06
CA ILE A 75 3.50 -0.25 15.80
C ILE A 75 4.35 -0.54 17.04
N SER A 76 5.69 -0.55 16.89
CA SER A 76 6.60 -0.74 18.02
C SER A 76 6.39 0.32 19.10
N THR A 77 6.42 -0.09 20.36
CA THR A 77 6.44 0.80 21.53
C THR A 77 7.87 1.01 22.07
N SER A 78 8.87 0.39 21.44
CA SER A 78 10.27 0.51 21.80
C SER A 78 10.89 1.82 21.31
N PHE A 79 12.17 2.05 21.65
CA PHE A 79 12.91 3.24 21.19
C PHE A 79 12.98 3.34 19.65
N SER A 80 12.86 2.21 18.94
CA SER A 80 12.79 2.20 17.47
C SER A 80 11.60 2.97 16.91
N LYS A 81 10.54 3.20 17.70
CA LYS A 81 9.39 4.03 17.32
C LYS A 81 9.80 5.45 16.84
N PHE A 82 10.89 5.99 17.36
CA PHE A 82 11.36 7.31 16.93
C PHE A 82 11.87 7.36 15.48
N PHE A 83 12.08 6.19 14.88
CA PHE A 83 12.59 6.04 13.52
C PHE A 83 11.60 5.35 12.59
N ASP A 84 10.45 4.90 13.10
CA ASP A 84 9.42 4.19 12.35
C ASP A 84 8.21 5.11 12.09
N LEU A 85 7.51 4.87 10.99
CA LEU A 85 6.30 5.59 10.63
C LEU A 85 5.12 5.19 11.53
N ASP A 86 4.21 6.13 11.76
CA ASP A 86 2.90 5.86 12.38
C ASP A 86 1.98 5.16 11.37
N ARG A 87 2.33 3.93 11.00
CA ARG A 87 1.68 3.13 9.96
C ARG A 87 0.17 3.10 10.12
N CYS A 88 -0.54 3.19 9.02
CA CYS A 88 -2.00 3.18 9.01
C CYS A 88 -2.55 2.67 7.67
N TYR A 89 -3.87 2.50 7.63
CA TYR A 89 -4.65 2.46 6.41
C TYR A 89 -5.83 3.41 6.51
N SER A 90 -6.34 3.87 5.36
CA SER A 90 -7.60 4.57 5.28
C SER A 90 -8.68 3.63 4.77
N VAL A 91 -9.91 3.80 5.26
CA VAL A 91 -11.10 3.09 4.80
C VAL A 91 -12.04 4.14 4.23
N SER A 92 -12.29 4.09 2.92
CA SER A 92 -13.11 5.05 2.20
C SER A 92 -14.32 4.34 1.59
N ARG A 93 -15.52 4.95 1.67
CA ARG A 93 -16.78 4.35 1.25
C ARG A 93 -17.33 5.08 0.04
N ILE A 94 -17.62 4.34 -1.01
CA ILE A 94 -18.23 4.83 -2.24
C ILE A 94 -19.58 4.13 -2.39
N PRO A 95 -20.71 4.87 -2.33
CA PRO A 95 -22.05 4.29 -2.52
C PRO A 95 -22.19 3.65 -3.91
N VAL A 96 -22.89 2.51 -3.96
CA VAL A 96 -23.24 1.79 -5.18
C VAL A 96 -24.75 1.77 -5.35
N ASP A 97 -25.24 1.78 -6.60
CA ASP A 97 -26.68 1.89 -6.94
C ASP A 97 -27.57 0.81 -6.31
N ASN A 98 -27.01 -0.34 -5.96
CA ASN A 98 -27.72 -1.44 -5.29
C ASN A 98 -27.92 -1.26 -3.78
N GLY A 99 -27.52 -0.10 -3.24
CA GLY A 99 -27.63 0.22 -1.81
C GLY A 99 -26.50 -0.34 -0.95
N LYS A 100 -25.47 -0.93 -1.56
CA LYS A 100 -24.21 -1.35 -0.92
C LYS A 100 -23.14 -0.28 -1.12
N GLU A 101 -21.95 -0.55 -0.60
CA GLU A 101 -20.81 0.33 -0.76
C GLU A 101 -19.61 -0.43 -1.34
N LEU A 102 -18.83 0.24 -2.19
CA LEU A 102 -17.47 -0.14 -2.47
C LEU A 102 -16.60 0.46 -1.36
N VAL A 103 -16.04 -0.40 -0.53
CA VAL A 103 -15.18 -0.01 0.58
C VAL A 103 -13.72 -0.20 0.17
N ILE A 104 -13.01 0.91 0.09
CA ILE A 104 -11.62 0.94 -0.37
C ILE A 104 -10.70 1.12 0.82
N PHE A 105 -9.79 0.18 1.01
CA PHE A 105 -8.69 0.22 1.95
C PHE A 105 -7.43 0.67 1.21
N ASN A 106 -6.86 1.82 1.59
CA ASN A 106 -5.57 2.28 1.12
C ASN A 106 -4.57 2.14 2.26
N LEU A 107 -3.55 1.31 2.07
CA LEU A 107 -2.63 0.92 3.14
C LEU A 107 -1.17 1.22 2.82
N HIS A 108 -0.38 1.33 3.88
CA HIS A 108 1.07 1.27 3.85
C HIS A 108 1.53 0.55 5.12
N MET A 109 1.90 -0.71 4.98
CA MET A 109 2.30 -1.58 6.09
C MET A 109 3.73 -1.30 6.53
N SER A 110 4.12 -1.81 7.68
CA SER A 110 5.49 -1.68 8.16
C SER A 110 6.47 -2.41 7.28
N ALA A 111 7.55 -1.71 6.94
CA ALA A 111 8.69 -2.27 6.25
C ALA A 111 9.49 -3.21 7.18
N TYR A 112 10.54 -3.79 6.60
CA TYR A 112 11.54 -4.60 7.26
C TYR A 112 12.07 -3.99 8.58
N GLY A 113 12.36 -4.86 9.56
CA GLY A 113 12.94 -4.45 10.85
C GLY A 113 11.98 -4.44 12.04
N ASN A 114 10.67 -4.53 11.82
CA ASN A 114 9.69 -4.72 12.88
C ASN A 114 9.63 -6.19 13.32
N SER A 115 9.21 -6.42 14.58
CA SER A 115 9.02 -7.78 15.09
C SER A 115 7.91 -8.50 14.31
N ASP A 116 8.02 -9.82 14.17
CA ASP A 116 7.00 -10.66 13.55
C ASP A 116 5.61 -10.41 14.15
N ALA A 117 5.53 -10.20 15.47
CA ALA A 117 4.30 -9.91 16.18
C ALA A 117 3.63 -8.60 15.71
N ILE A 118 4.40 -7.59 15.30
CA ILE A 118 3.85 -6.32 14.78
C ILE A 118 3.29 -6.55 13.39
N ARG A 119 4.05 -7.21 12.49
CA ARG A 119 3.58 -7.53 11.14
C ARG A 119 2.32 -8.38 11.18
N GLN A 120 2.34 -9.44 12.00
CA GLN A 120 1.18 -10.31 12.22
C GLN A 120 -0.04 -9.52 12.73
N GLY A 121 0.16 -8.64 13.71
CA GLY A 121 -0.92 -7.81 14.25
C GLY A 121 -1.48 -6.81 13.24
N GLN A 122 -0.68 -6.31 12.29
CA GLN A 122 -1.14 -5.45 11.22
C GLN A 122 -2.02 -6.23 10.22
N ILE A 123 -1.58 -7.42 9.81
CA ILE A 123 -2.31 -8.30 8.91
C ILE A 123 -3.65 -8.73 9.54
N GLU A 124 -3.62 -9.21 10.78
CA GLU A 124 -4.82 -9.61 11.52
C GLU A 124 -5.84 -8.47 11.62
N MET A 125 -5.39 -7.25 11.96
CA MET A 125 -6.25 -6.09 12.06
C MET A 125 -6.90 -5.74 10.71
N LEU A 126 -6.11 -5.73 9.64
CA LEU A 126 -6.58 -5.45 8.28
C LEU A 126 -7.61 -6.50 7.84
N CYS A 127 -7.26 -7.78 7.95
CA CYS A 127 -8.11 -8.90 7.57
C CYS A 127 -9.44 -8.90 8.32
N ASN A 128 -9.42 -8.64 9.63
CA ASN A 128 -10.62 -8.53 10.44
C ASN A 128 -11.53 -7.38 10.00
N ASP A 129 -10.97 -6.23 9.64
CA ASP A 129 -11.77 -5.09 9.19
C ASP A 129 -12.32 -5.30 7.77
N MET A 130 -11.56 -5.91 6.87
CA MET A 130 -12.05 -6.31 5.53
C MET A 130 -13.19 -7.34 5.63
N ALA A 131 -13.05 -8.36 6.47
CA ALA A 131 -14.08 -9.39 6.67
C ALA A 131 -15.40 -8.79 7.18
N LYS A 132 -15.36 -7.86 8.13
CA LYS A 132 -16.57 -7.17 8.63
C LYS A 132 -17.31 -6.41 7.54
N GLU A 133 -16.59 -5.77 6.63
CA GLU A 133 -17.22 -5.05 5.51
C GLU A 133 -17.86 -6.02 4.51
N TYR A 134 -17.20 -7.12 4.23
CA TYR A 134 -17.75 -8.18 3.39
C TYR A 134 -18.99 -8.82 4.02
N GLU A 135 -18.97 -9.15 5.31
CA GLU A 135 -20.11 -9.68 6.08
C GLU A 135 -21.31 -8.72 6.08
N ALA A 136 -21.05 -7.40 6.05
CA ALA A 136 -22.10 -6.39 5.87
C ALA A 136 -22.67 -6.36 4.44
N GLY A 137 -22.11 -7.17 3.52
CA GLY A 137 -22.53 -7.30 2.12
C GLY A 137 -21.95 -6.22 1.23
N ASN A 138 -20.90 -5.52 1.66
CA ASN A 138 -20.18 -4.55 0.87
C ASN A 138 -19.20 -5.20 -0.10
N TYR A 139 -18.77 -4.45 -1.10
CA TYR A 139 -17.65 -4.78 -1.97
C TYR A 139 -16.37 -4.28 -1.33
N VAL A 140 -15.34 -5.10 -1.23
CA VAL A 140 -14.09 -4.73 -0.57
C VAL A 140 -12.93 -4.77 -1.54
N LEU A 141 -12.24 -3.64 -1.69
CA LEU A 141 -10.99 -3.53 -2.42
C LEU A 141 -9.93 -2.95 -1.49
N CYS A 142 -8.83 -3.66 -1.32
CA CYS A 142 -7.68 -3.20 -0.55
C CYS A 142 -6.47 -3.09 -1.46
N GLY A 143 -5.76 -1.96 -1.41
CA GLY A 143 -4.56 -1.77 -2.21
C GLY A 143 -3.56 -0.84 -1.54
N GLY A 144 -2.33 -0.89 -2.00
CA GLY A 144 -1.22 -0.06 -1.54
C GLY A 144 0.09 -0.84 -1.41
N ASP A 145 0.97 -0.31 -0.59
CA ASP A 145 2.27 -0.92 -0.27
C ASP A 145 2.14 -1.86 0.94
N PHE A 146 2.21 -3.15 0.67
CA PHE A 146 2.16 -4.20 1.70
C PHE A 146 3.50 -4.40 2.42
N ASN A 147 4.60 -3.88 1.87
CA ASN A 147 5.96 -4.14 2.36
C ASN A 147 6.29 -5.64 2.54
N HIS A 148 5.62 -6.49 1.77
CA HIS A 148 5.81 -7.93 1.69
C HIS A 148 6.04 -8.32 0.23
N ASP A 149 6.87 -9.32 0.00
CA ASP A 149 7.02 -9.88 -1.35
C ASP A 149 5.74 -10.62 -1.76
N LEU A 150 5.01 -10.03 -2.70
CA LEU A 150 3.74 -10.56 -3.18
C LEU A 150 3.90 -11.67 -4.21
N LYS A 151 5.11 -11.91 -4.72
CA LYS A 151 5.41 -13.01 -5.66
C LYS A 151 6.05 -14.22 -4.97
N ALA A 152 6.65 -14.03 -3.79
CA ALA A 152 7.29 -15.13 -3.07
C ALA A 152 6.25 -16.06 -2.44
N SER A 153 6.57 -17.36 -2.43
CA SER A 153 5.82 -18.38 -1.70
C SER A 153 6.14 -18.33 -0.21
N GLU A 154 5.17 -18.64 0.65
CA GLU A 154 5.39 -18.78 2.09
C GLU A 154 6.42 -19.88 2.43
N GLU A 155 6.61 -20.85 1.53
CA GLU A 155 7.59 -21.93 1.68
C GLU A 155 9.04 -21.47 1.39
N ASP A 156 9.20 -20.32 0.72
CA ASP A 156 10.52 -19.80 0.29
C ASP A 156 11.28 -19.03 1.39
N THR A 157 10.81 -19.06 2.63
CA THR A 157 11.35 -18.25 3.74
C THR A 157 12.83 -18.54 4.07
N GLU A 158 13.36 -19.72 3.72
CA GLU A 158 14.76 -20.08 4.00
C GLU A 158 15.75 -19.63 2.89
N SER A 159 15.27 -19.30 1.70
CA SER A 159 16.12 -18.97 0.54
C SER A 159 16.07 -17.49 0.14
N CYS A 160 15.30 -16.66 0.84
CA CYS A 160 15.13 -15.26 0.49
C CYS A 160 16.40 -14.46 0.77
N GLU A 161 17.17 -14.15 -0.28
CA GLU A 161 18.12 -13.02 -0.30
C GLU A 161 17.36 -11.67 -0.19
N SER A 162 16.03 -11.72 -0.27
CA SER A 162 15.10 -10.58 -0.18
C SER A 162 15.00 -10.10 1.26
N TRP A 163 15.04 -8.79 1.42
CA TRP A 163 14.67 -8.15 2.69
C TRP A 163 13.17 -8.13 2.94
N ALA A 164 12.33 -8.36 1.91
CA ALA A 164 10.89 -8.45 2.01
C ALA A 164 10.45 -9.90 2.24
N PHE A 165 9.68 -10.14 3.30
CA PHE A 165 9.12 -11.46 3.59
C PHE A 165 7.90 -11.71 2.69
N PRO A 166 7.60 -12.97 2.34
CA PRO A 166 6.35 -13.32 1.67
C PRO A 166 5.13 -12.83 2.46
N PHE A 167 4.09 -12.40 1.76
CA PHE A 167 2.81 -12.12 2.43
C PHE A 167 2.15 -13.45 2.82
N PRO A 168 1.73 -13.65 4.09
CA PRO A 168 1.11 -14.90 4.53
C PRO A 168 -0.32 -15.02 3.97
N ARG A 169 -0.46 -15.68 2.80
CA ARG A 169 -1.75 -15.91 2.13
C ARG A 169 -2.74 -16.66 3.01
N SER A 170 -2.22 -17.54 3.86
CA SER A 170 -3.00 -18.31 4.83
C SER A 170 -3.77 -17.45 5.84
N GLU A 171 -3.36 -16.20 6.05
CA GLU A 171 -4.03 -15.24 6.93
C GLU A 171 -5.18 -14.48 6.26
N LEU A 172 -5.31 -14.56 4.92
CA LEU A 172 -6.43 -13.92 4.24
C LEU A 172 -7.75 -14.57 4.67
N PRO A 173 -8.80 -13.77 4.97
CA PRO A 173 -10.11 -14.32 5.28
C PRO A 173 -10.66 -15.08 4.07
N GLU A 174 -11.55 -16.03 4.33
CA GLU A 174 -12.37 -16.65 3.29
C GLU A 174 -13.01 -15.56 2.42
N HIS A 175 -13.15 -15.79 1.13
CA HIS A 175 -13.69 -14.84 0.14
C HIS A 175 -12.76 -13.70 -0.28
N PHE A 176 -11.50 -13.70 0.13
CA PHE A 176 -10.52 -12.70 -0.30
C PHE A 176 -9.36 -13.32 -1.06
N THR A 177 -8.89 -12.60 -2.10
CA THR A 177 -7.73 -13.03 -2.87
C THR A 177 -6.93 -11.81 -3.36
N PHE A 178 -5.63 -11.98 -3.56
CA PHE A 178 -4.85 -10.99 -4.30
C PHE A 178 -5.20 -11.07 -5.79
N CYS A 179 -5.35 -9.92 -6.45
CA CYS A 179 -5.53 -9.88 -7.91
C CYS A 179 -4.36 -10.55 -8.64
N LEU A 180 -3.15 -10.45 -8.09
CA LEU A 180 -1.95 -11.12 -8.59
C LEU A 180 -2.12 -12.65 -8.65
N ASP A 181 -2.76 -13.25 -7.65
CA ASP A 181 -2.93 -14.71 -7.53
C ASP A 181 -3.97 -15.27 -8.54
N LEU A 182 -4.71 -14.39 -9.21
CA LEU A 182 -5.64 -14.76 -10.28
C LEU A 182 -4.95 -14.93 -11.65
N LEU A 183 -3.70 -14.51 -11.76
CA LEU A 183 -2.87 -14.69 -12.94
C LEU A 183 -2.25 -16.09 -12.94
N THR A 184 -1.93 -16.60 -14.13
CA THR A 184 -1.14 -17.83 -14.26
C THR A 184 0.29 -17.60 -13.76
N GLU A 185 1.01 -18.66 -13.39
CA GLU A 185 2.42 -18.58 -12.97
C GLU A 185 3.30 -17.91 -14.04
N GLU A 186 3.02 -18.16 -15.33
CA GLU A 186 3.74 -17.55 -16.45
C GLU A 186 3.50 -16.03 -16.51
N GLU A 187 2.25 -15.60 -16.33
CA GLU A 187 1.89 -14.18 -16.29
C GLU A 187 2.50 -13.48 -15.07
N GLN A 188 2.45 -14.11 -13.88
CA GLN A 188 3.08 -13.57 -12.66
C GLN A 188 4.60 -13.42 -12.83
N ALA A 189 5.26 -14.40 -13.42
CA ALA A 189 6.70 -14.36 -13.67
C ALA A 189 7.09 -13.26 -14.67
N ALA A 190 6.21 -12.95 -15.63
CA ALA A 190 6.43 -11.93 -16.64
C ALA A 190 6.14 -10.50 -16.15
N LEU A 191 5.42 -10.34 -15.03
CA LEU A 191 5.11 -9.02 -14.49
C LEU A 191 6.39 -8.28 -14.08
N TRP A 192 6.41 -6.99 -14.40
CA TRP A 192 7.38 -6.04 -13.84
C TRP A 192 7.30 -6.02 -12.29
N ASN A 193 8.41 -5.91 -11.60
CA ASN A 193 8.39 -5.75 -10.15
C ASN A 193 7.98 -4.31 -9.79
N SER A 194 7.17 -4.13 -8.77
CA SER A 194 6.62 -2.82 -8.44
C SER A 194 7.60 -1.92 -7.69
N ALA A 195 8.60 -2.49 -7.03
CA ALA A 195 9.54 -1.74 -6.20
C ALA A 195 11.00 -2.13 -6.45
N ARG A 196 11.92 -1.22 -6.15
CA ARG A 196 13.37 -1.42 -6.19
C ARG A 196 14.06 -0.93 -4.92
N ASN A 197 15.29 -1.37 -4.71
CA ASN A 197 16.15 -0.73 -3.72
C ASN A 197 16.37 0.75 -4.06
N ALA A 198 16.16 1.61 -3.05
CA ALA A 198 16.27 3.07 -3.17
C ALA A 198 17.69 3.61 -2.95
N ASP A 199 18.64 2.77 -2.53
CA ASP A 199 20.01 3.16 -2.17
C ASP A 199 20.93 3.45 -3.38
N MET A 200 20.46 3.11 -4.59
CA MET A 200 21.18 3.36 -5.84
C MET A 200 20.20 3.64 -6.99
N GLU A 201 20.71 4.25 -8.06
CA GLU A 201 19.94 4.38 -9.30
C GLU A 201 19.59 3.00 -9.88
N TYR A 202 18.44 2.93 -10.57
CA TYR A 202 18.02 1.69 -11.21
C TYR A 202 18.97 1.33 -12.36
N VAL A 203 19.58 0.15 -12.24
CA VAL A 203 20.41 -0.47 -13.30
C VAL A 203 19.85 -1.86 -13.60
N PRO A 204 19.32 -2.08 -14.82
CA PRO A 204 18.75 -3.38 -15.21
C PRO A 204 19.70 -4.54 -14.95
N GLY A 205 19.21 -5.58 -14.26
CA GLY A 205 20.00 -6.79 -13.92
C GLY A 205 21.02 -6.61 -12.78
N VAL A 206 21.09 -5.42 -12.17
CA VAL A 206 21.98 -5.12 -11.02
C VAL A 206 21.17 -4.70 -9.80
N THR A 207 20.26 -3.73 -9.96
CA THR A 207 19.44 -3.25 -8.86
C THR A 207 18.41 -4.31 -8.47
N TYR A 208 18.36 -4.65 -7.19
CA TYR A 208 17.35 -5.56 -6.66
C TYR A 208 15.95 -4.97 -6.81
N THR A 209 15.02 -5.78 -7.30
CA THR A 209 13.61 -5.42 -7.47
C THR A 209 12.68 -6.48 -6.88
N VAL A 210 11.53 -6.06 -6.39
CA VAL A 210 10.54 -6.92 -5.72
C VAL A 210 9.13 -6.38 -5.96
N THR A 211 8.09 -7.19 -5.83
CA THR A 211 6.70 -6.74 -5.91
C THR A 211 6.13 -6.56 -4.51
N LEU A 212 6.00 -5.31 -4.07
CA LEU A 212 5.46 -4.93 -2.74
C LEU A 212 4.04 -4.37 -2.81
N ASP A 213 3.67 -3.83 -3.98
CA ASP A 213 2.41 -3.16 -4.21
C ASP A 213 1.42 -4.10 -4.90
N GLY A 214 0.15 -4.01 -4.51
CA GLY A 214 -0.86 -4.89 -5.08
C GLY A 214 -2.27 -4.56 -4.60
N PHE A 215 -3.20 -5.47 -4.96
CA PHE A 215 -4.60 -5.36 -4.61
C PHE A 215 -5.16 -6.70 -4.11
N ILE A 216 -5.92 -6.63 -3.02
CA ILE A 216 -6.78 -7.69 -2.52
C ILE A 216 -8.23 -7.30 -2.84
N ILE A 217 -9.02 -8.25 -3.31
CA ILE A 217 -10.45 -8.08 -3.58
C ILE A 217 -11.27 -9.16 -2.88
N SER A 218 -12.52 -8.80 -2.55
CA SER A 218 -13.53 -9.78 -2.14
C SER A 218 -14.13 -10.50 -3.36
N ASP A 219 -14.65 -11.71 -3.20
CA ASP A 219 -15.13 -12.58 -4.28
C ASP A 219 -16.36 -12.03 -5.04
N ASN A 220 -17.06 -11.04 -4.47
CA ASN A 220 -18.11 -10.26 -5.11
C ASN A 220 -17.58 -9.13 -6.03
N ILE A 221 -16.25 -9.03 -6.17
CA ILE A 221 -15.57 -8.22 -7.19
C ILE A 221 -14.91 -9.18 -8.19
N GLU A 222 -14.98 -8.86 -9.47
CA GLU A 222 -14.28 -9.56 -10.54
C GLU A 222 -13.06 -8.73 -10.99
N CYS A 223 -11.86 -9.29 -10.92
CA CYS A 223 -10.68 -8.70 -11.52
C CYS A 223 -10.68 -8.96 -13.01
N LEU A 224 -10.72 -7.90 -13.81
CA LEU A 224 -10.73 -7.98 -15.27
C LEU A 224 -9.34 -7.93 -15.86
N SER A 225 -8.44 -7.14 -15.24
CA SER A 225 -7.02 -7.08 -15.60
C SER A 225 -6.18 -6.62 -14.42
N TYR A 226 -4.91 -7.03 -14.41
CA TYR A 226 -3.90 -6.64 -13.43
C TYR A 226 -2.58 -6.36 -14.14
N GLU A 227 -1.93 -5.24 -13.84
CA GLU A 227 -0.71 -4.80 -14.50
C GLU A 227 0.20 -4.06 -13.51
N ASN A 228 1.48 -4.40 -13.50
CA ASN A 228 2.53 -3.56 -12.92
C ASN A 228 3.09 -2.68 -14.05
N VAL A 229 2.81 -1.38 -13.98
CA VAL A 229 3.14 -0.42 -15.04
C VAL A 229 4.64 -0.12 -15.02
N ASN A 230 5.36 -0.58 -16.05
CA ASN A 230 6.79 -0.35 -16.15
C ASN A 230 7.09 1.09 -16.59
N THR A 231 7.58 1.93 -15.68
CA THR A 231 8.15 3.25 -15.98
C THR A 231 9.68 3.25 -15.94
N GLY A 232 10.29 2.11 -15.63
CA GLY A 232 11.73 1.98 -15.38
C GLY A 232 12.16 2.68 -14.11
N TYR A 233 11.25 2.81 -13.14
CA TYR A 233 11.45 3.54 -11.89
C TYR A 233 11.96 4.98 -12.09
N SER A 234 11.47 5.63 -13.15
CA SER A 234 11.95 6.97 -13.56
C SER A 234 11.49 8.08 -12.61
N TYR A 235 10.44 7.85 -11.84
CA TYR A 235 9.78 8.88 -11.02
C TYR A 235 9.77 8.57 -9.53
N SER A 236 9.93 7.30 -9.17
CA SER A 236 9.90 6.79 -7.80
C SER A 236 10.69 5.50 -7.74
N ASP A 237 11.01 5.02 -6.55
CA ASP A 237 11.48 3.65 -6.30
C ASP A 237 10.35 2.61 -6.34
N HIS A 238 9.09 3.07 -6.46
CA HIS A 238 7.93 2.25 -6.77
C HIS A 238 7.30 2.65 -8.10
N ASP A 239 7.00 1.65 -8.91
CA ASP A 239 6.24 1.79 -10.16
C ASP A 239 4.75 1.46 -9.90
N PRO A 240 3.79 2.12 -10.60
CA PRO A 240 2.38 1.94 -10.33
C PRO A 240 1.86 0.55 -10.61
N VAL A 241 0.93 0.07 -9.78
CA VAL A 241 0.14 -1.14 -10.03
C VAL A 241 -1.29 -0.75 -10.41
N LYS A 242 -1.81 -1.33 -11.48
CA LYS A 242 -3.13 -1.07 -12.03
C LYS A 242 -4.01 -2.31 -11.96
N VAL A 243 -5.25 -2.14 -11.54
CA VAL A 243 -6.31 -3.16 -11.62
C VAL A 243 -7.53 -2.59 -12.33
N GLU A 244 -8.13 -3.38 -13.22
CA GLU A 244 -9.48 -3.14 -13.72
C GLU A 244 -10.40 -4.19 -13.12
N PHE A 245 -11.56 -3.75 -12.63
CA PHE A 245 -12.47 -4.64 -11.93
C PHE A 245 -13.93 -4.27 -12.16
N MET A 246 -14.83 -5.23 -11.89
CA MET A 246 -16.27 -5.07 -11.95
C MET A 246 -16.91 -5.58 -10.66
N LEU A 247 -17.91 -4.87 -10.17
CA LEU A 247 -18.76 -5.32 -9.06
C LEU A 247 -19.80 -6.32 -9.59
N LYS A 248 -19.93 -7.48 -8.93
CA LYS A 248 -20.87 -8.54 -9.30
C LYS A 248 -22.26 -8.31 -8.73
#